data_a9656025bae6a89dd1484dde0b698641
#
_entry.id   a9656025bae6a89dd1484dde0b698641
#
_cell.length_a   1.000
_cell.length_b   1.000
_cell.length_c   1.000
_cell.angle_alpha   90.00
_cell.angle_beta   90.00
_cell.angle_gamma   90.00
#
_symmetry.space_group_name_H-M   'P 1'
#
loop_
_entity.id
_entity.type
_entity.pdbx_description
1 polymer ?
#
loop_
_entity_poly.entity_id
_entity_poly.type
_entity_poly.pdbx_seq_one_letter_code
_entity_poly.pdbx_strand_id
1 'polypeptide(L)'
;MTLKKKMTLGLGFLFFIIFALVIFSAYHIGRLSQDAANILKDNYNSLVFSRNMTSALEDMRTAVGNIALNPAGTEKASDYQVKLFEAARTEFESNFNSERGNITEIHEQEYVNSVKKGYGLYAAICFRILKGEGGRALYFDEYLPAFEGLRRTVSNITDLNMQAVERKSLAAKSDSERIIRLMAGVGVLGLILAFGYFWYFPFYVSNSIAYLADRMKALLHNSGLRAEIKTDDEAFVILQGINLLENRLEGKDKPAGTGAAG
;
A
#
# COMPACT_ATOMS: atom_id res chain seq x y z
N MET A 1 2.10 44.43 5.38
CA MET A 1 1.39 43.21 5.71
C MET A 1 1.32 43.12 7.25
N THR A 2 0.11 42.93 7.82
CA THR A 2 -0.06 42.89 9.28
C THR A 2 0.60 41.64 9.90
N LEU A 3 1.02 41.69 11.16
CA LEU A 3 1.61 40.57 11.90
C LEU A 3 0.72 39.33 11.83
N LYS A 4 -0.61 39.52 12.03
CA LYS A 4 -1.63 38.46 11.90
C LYS A 4 -1.57 37.78 10.53
N LYS A 5 -1.47 38.54 9.42
CA LYS A 5 -1.40 37.95 8.07
C LYS A 5 -0.11 37.15 7.85
N LYS A 6 1.05 37.61 8.37
CA LYS A 6 2.32 36.87 8.27
C LYS A 6 2.25 35.54 9.04
N MET A 7 1.68 35.60 10.25
CA MET A 7 1.48 34.42 11.11
C MET A 7 0.56 33.38 10.47
N THR A 8 -0.61 33.83 9.98
CA THR A 8 -1.59 32.94 9.32
C THR A 8 -1.02 32.31 8.06
N LEU A 9 -0.23 33.05 7.28
CA LEU A 9 0.38 32.54 6.05
C LEU A 9 1.45 31.50 6.34
N GLY A 10 2.32 31.72 7.32
CA GLY A 10 3.35 30.74 7.72
C GLY A 10 2.73 29.45 8.27
N LEU A 11 1.78 29.59 9.20
CA LEU A 11 1.08 28.44 9.79
C LEU A 11 0.24 27.69 8.73
N GLY A 12 -0.47 28.42 7.87
CA GLY A 12 -1.26 27.86 6.78
C GLY A 12 -0.42 27.10 5.77
N PHE A 13 0.79 27.58 5.47
CA PHE A 13 1.73 26.86 4.59
C PHE A 13 2.21 25.54 5.20
N LEU A 14 2.53 25.51 6.50
CA LEU A 14 2.87 24.27 7.20
C LEU A 14 1.71 23.28 7.22
N PHE A 15 0.49 23.75 7.51
CA PHE A 15 -0.71 22.90 7.42
C PHE A 15 -0.93 22.35 6.02
N PHE A 16 -0.71 23.18 4.99
CA PHE A 16 -0.82 22.75 3.59
C PHE A 16 0.17 21.60 3.26
N ILE A 17 1.44 21.71 3.70
CA ILE A 17 2.45 20.66 3.50
C ILE A 17 2.00 19.36 4.19
N ILE A 18 1.57 19.43 5.45
CA ILE A 18 1.11 18.25 6.21
C ILE A 18 -0.09 17.62 5.51
N PHE A 19 -1.07 18.42 5.11
CA PHE A 19 -2.28 17.94 4.44
C PHE A 19 -1.97 17.28 3.09
N ALA A 20 -1.10 17.89 2.30
CA ALA A 20 -0.63 17.33 1.04
C ALA A 20 0.09 16.00 1.24
N LEU A 21 0.95 15.87 2.27
CA LEU A 21 1.63 14.61 2.62
C LEU A 21 0.64 13.51 3.01
N VAL A 22 -0.39 13.85 3.79
CA VAL A 22 -1.40 12.87 4.22
C VAL A 22 -2.18 12.35 3.01
N ILE A 23 -2.64 13.24 2.12
CA ILE A 23 -3.38 12.85 0.89
C ILE A 23 -2.49 11.99 0.00
N PHE A 24 -1.25 12.41 -0.24
CA PHE A 24 -0.29 11.69 -1.07
C PHE A 24 0.01 10.29 -0.49
N SER A 25 0.21 10.19 0.82
CA SER A 25 0.42 8.92 1.53
C SER A 25 -0.80 8.00 1.39
N ALA A 26 -2.00 8.48 1.65
CA ALA A 26 -3.23 7.70 1.54
C ALA A 26 -3.45 7.16 0.12
N TYR A 27 -3.22 7.99 -0.90
CA TYR A 27 -3.32 7.59 -2.31
C TYR A 27 -2.34 6.44 -2.64
N HIS A 28 -1.07 6.57 -2.26
CA HIS A 28 -0.06 5.56 -2.58
C HIS A 28 -0.24 4.25 -1.80
N ILE A 29 -0.67 4.32 -0.53
CA ILE A 29 -1.00 3.13 0.26
C ILE A 29 -2.19 2.39 -0.39
N GLY A 30 -3.22 3.11 -0.80
CA GLY A 30 -4.36 2.54 -1.51
C GLY A 30 -3.96 1.83 -2.81
N ARG A 31 -3.12 2.47 -3.62
CA ARG A 31 -2.59 1.88 -4.85
C ARG A 31 -1.76 0.62 -4.60
N LEU A 32 -0.83 0.67 -3.64
CA LEU A 32 -0.01 -0.50 -3.28
C LEU A 32 -0.86 -1.68 -2.80
N SER A 33 -1.90 -1.41 -2.00
CA SER A 33 -2.87 -2.43 -1.56
C SER A 33 -3.61 -3.06 -2.73
N GLN A 34 -4.02 -2.25 -3.72
CA GLN A 34 -4.71 -2.75 -4.91
C GLN A 34 -3.80 -3.56 -5.82
N ASP A 35 -2.56 -3.13 -6.01
CA ASP A 35 -1.56 -3.87 -6.79
C ASP A 35 -1.27 -5.24 -6.13
N ALA A 36 -1.11 -5.28 -4.83
CA ALA A 36 -0.93 -6.53 -4.07
C ALA A 36 -2.16 -7.46 -4.18
N ALA A 37 -3.37 -6.92 -4.08
CA ALA A 37 -4.60 -7.68 -4.23
C ALA A 37 -4.76 -8.28 -5.63
N ASN A 38 -4.41 -7.52 -6.68
CA ASN A 38 -4.45 -7.99 -8.06
C ASN A 38 -3.45 -9.12 -8.32
N ILE A 39 -2.21 -8.99 -7.82
CA ILE A 39 -1.19 -10.05 -7.92
C ILE A 39 -1.70 -11.35 -7.29
N LEU A 40 -2.28 -11.25 -6.08
CA LEU A 40 -2.82 -12.41 -5.37
C LEU A 40 -4.04 -13.00 -6.07
N LYS A 41 -4.95 -12.17 -6.58
CA LYS A 41 -6.19 -12.65 -7.19
C LYS A 41 -5.92 -13.36 -8.53
N ASP A 42 -5.15 -12.75 -9.39
CA ASP A 42 -5.02 -13.18 -10.78
C ASP A 42 -3.99 -14.30 -10.92
N ASN A 43 -2.75 -14.05 -10.54
CA ASN A 43 -1.68 -15.03 -10.74
C ASN A 43 -1.71 -16.17 -9.72
N TYR A 44 -2.14 -15.92 -8.47
CA TYR A 44 -2.27 -16.99 -7.47
C TYR A 44 -3.37 -18.00 -7.84
N ASN A 45 -4.48 -17.54 -8.44
CA ASN A 45 -5.52 -18.45 -8.90
C ASN A 45 -5.00 -19.39 -9.98
N SER A 46 -4.23 -18.90 -10.97
CA SER A 46 -3.59 -19.75 -11.98
C SER A 46 -2.61 -20.77 -11.36
N LEU A 47 -1.88 -20.40 -10.29
CA LEU A 47 -1.05 -21.37 -9.55
C LEU A 47 -1.89 -22.46 -8.89
N VAL A 48 -3.02 -22.12 -8.30
CA VAL A 48 -3.94 -23.09 -7.68
C VAL A 48 -4.55 -24.01 -8.75
N PHE A 49 -5.06 -23.44 -9.86
CA PHE A 49 -5.67 -24.23 -10.92
C PHE A 49 -4.65 -25.17 -11.56
N SER A 50 -3.45 -24.71 -11.88
CA SER A 50 -2.41 -25.54 -12.49
C SER A 50 -1.91 -26.63 -11.55
N ARG A 51 -1.81 -26.37 -10.24
CA ARG A 51 -1.50 -27.37 -9.21
C ARG A 51 -2.58 -28.45 -9.14
N ASN A 52 -3.85 -28.06 -9.10
CA ASN A 52 -4.98 -28.98 -9.06
C ASN A 52 -5.06 -29.81 -10.34
N MET A 53 -4.82 -29.20 -11.50
CA MET A 53 -4.72 -29.92 -12.78
C MET A 53 -3.59 -30.97 -12.73
N THR A 54 -2.43 -30.64 -12.15
CA THR A 54 -1.31 -31.57 -12.01
C THR A 54 -1.67 -32.73 -11.09
N SER A 55 -2.30 -32.44 -9.93
CA SER A 55 -2.78 -33.48 -9.01
C SER A 55 -3.77 -34.43 -9.68
N ALA A 56 -4.74 -33.89 -10.39
CA ALA A 56 -5.75 -34.66 -11.12
C ALA A 56 -5.10 -35.53 -12.23
N LEU A 57 -4.09 -35.00 -12.91
CA LEU A 57 -3.31 -35.82 -13.90
C LEU A 57 -2.59 -37.00 -13.25
N GLU A 58 -2.01 -36.82 -12.05
CA GLU A 58 -1.36 -37.92 -11.32
C GLU A 58 -2.37 -38.97 -10.83
N ASP A 59 -3.55 -38.56 -10.42
CA ASP A 59 -4.63 -39.48 -10.04
C ASP A 59 -5.16 -40.25 -11.25
N MET A 60 -5.36 -39.59 -12.40
CA MET A 60 -5.67 -40.26 -13.65
C MET A 60 -4.56 -41.25 -14.07
N ARG A 61 -3.28 -40.88 -13.91
CA ARG A 61 -2.13 -41.76 -14.18
C ARG A 61 -2.16 -43.00 -13.31
N THR A 62 -2.45 -42.83 -12.01
CA THR A 62 -2.54 -43.94 -11.09
C THR A 62 -3.65 -44.91 -11.49
N ALA A 63 -4.83 -44.40 -11.80
CA ALA A 63 -5.98 -45.21 -12.21
C ALA A 63 -5.71 -45.96 -13.51
N VAL A 64 -5.22 -45.27 -14.54
CA VAL A 64 -4.93 -45.88 -15.86
C VAL A 64 -3.78 -46.86 -15.74
N GLY A 65 -2.72 -46.53 -14.99
CA GLY A 65 -1.58 -47.45 -14.76
C GLY A 65 -1.99 -48.75 -14.09
N ASN A 66 -2.86 -48.69 -13.10
CA ASN A 66 -3.38 -49.85 -12.40
C ASN A 66 -4.17 -50.79 -13.35
N ILE A 67 -4.94 -50.25 -14.29
CA ILE A 67 -5.68 -51.01 -15.28
C ILE A 67 -4.73 -51.60 -16.33
N ALA A 68 -3.83 -50.81 -16.89
CA ALA A 68 -2.93 -51.22 -17.98
C ALA A 68 -1.92 -52.29 -17.53
N LEU A 69 -1.41 -52.17 -16.29
CA LEU A 69 -0.33 -53.04 -15.79
C LEU A 69 -0.82 -54.28 -15.03
N ASN A 70 -2.08 -54.28 -14.55
CA ASN A 70 -2.69 -55.40 -13.83
C ASN A 70 -3.97 -55.90 -14.52
N PRO A 71 -3.90 -56.45 -15.74
CA PRO A 71 -5.07 -56.90 -16.49
C PRO A 71 -5.85 -58.04 -15.85
N ALA A 72 -5.25 -58.74 -14.87
CA ALA A 72 -5.87 -59.84 -14.12
C ALA A 72 -6.60 -59.36 -12.85
N GLY A 73 -6.79 -58.05 -12.66
CA GLY A 73 -7.52 -57.48 -11.55
C GLY A 73 -8.99 -57.95 -11.51
N THR A 74 -9.55 -57.99 -10.28
CA THR A 74 -10.99 -58.30 -10.11
C THR A 74 -11.84 -57.17 -10.75
N GLU A 75 -13.04 -57.53 -11.24
CA GLU A 75 -14.00 -56.57 -11.81
C GLU A 75 -14.25 -55.37 -10.88
N LYS A 76 -14.35 -55.61 -9.55
CA LYS A 76 -14.49 -54.56 -8.55
C LYS A 76 -13.29 -53.60 -8.44
N ALA A 77 -12.07 -54.12 -8.66
CA ALA A 77 -10.87 -53.28 -8.66
C ALA A 77 -10.81 -52.41 -9.91
N SER A 78 -11.23 -52.95 -11.04
CA SER A 78 -11.38 -52.21 -12.32
C SER A 78 -12.43 -51.08 -12.17
N ASP A 79 -13.59 -51.37 -11.61
CA ASP A 79 -14.65 -50.38 -11.37
C ASP A 79 -14.19 -49.23 -10.46
N TYR A 80 -13.43 -49.55 -9.42
CA TYR A 80 -12.86 -48.52 -8.53
C TYR A 80 -11.89 -47.59 -9.28
N GLN A 81 -11.01 -48.16 -10.10
CA GLN A 81 -10.05 -47.35 -10.90
C GLN A 81 -10.76 -46.48 -11.94
N VAL A 82 -11.82 -46.97 -12.59
CA VAL A 82 -12.63 -46.19 -13.50
C VAL A 82 -13.30 -45.02 -12.79
N LYS A 83 -13.85 -45.22 -11.59
CA LYS A 83 -14.44 -44.12 -10.77
C LYS A 83 -13.39 -43.11 -10.34
N LEU A 84 -12.20 -43.54 -9.94
CA LEU A 84 -11.09 -42.66 -9.62
C LEU A 84 -10.67 -41.81 -10.83
N PHE A 85 -10.54 -42.43 -12.00
CA PHE A 85 -10.24 -41.73 -13.24
C PHE A 85 -11.31 -40.67 -13.58
N GLU A 86 -12.60 -41.00 -13.52
CA GLU A 86 -13.67 -40.05 -13.85
C GLU A 86 -13.77 -38.89 -12.85
N ALA A 87 -13.51 -39.13 -11.56
CA ALA A 87 -13.43 -38.07 -10.55
C ALA A 87 -12.26 -37.13 -10.84
N ALA A 88 -11.08 -37.66 -11.07
CA ALA A 88 -9.87 -36.88 -11.39
C ALA A 88 -10.02 -36.14 -12.74
N ARG A 89 -10.66 -36.77 -13.73
CA ARG A 89 -10.99 -36.12 -15.00
C ARG A 89 -11.87 -34.89 -14.80
N THR A 90 -12.92 -35.02 -13.99
CA THR A 90 -13.84 -33.92 -13.69
C THR A 90 -13.11 -32.78 -13.00
N GLU A 91 -12.21 -33.10 -12.07
CA GLU A 91 -11.40 -32.13 -11.35
C GLU A 91 -10.45 -31.39 -12.31
N PHE A 92 -9.77 -32.13 -13.20
CA PHE A 92 -8.90 -31.53 -14.22
C PHE A 92 -9.69 -30.56 -15.12
N GLU A 93 -10.80 -31.02 -15.67
CA GLU A 93 -11.64 -30.20 -16.59
C GLU A 93 -12.20 -28.94 -15.89
N SER A 94 -12.61 -29.06 -14.63
CA SER A 94 -13.09 -27.92 -13.84
C SER A 94 -12.00 -26.86 -13.64
N ASN A 95 -10.80 -27.28 -13.20
CA ASN A 95 -9.68 -26.37 -13.00
C ASN A 95 -9.16 -25.79 -14.33
N PHE A 96 -9.14 -26.60 -15.40
CA PHE A 96 -8.79 -26.12 -16.74
C PHE A 96 -9.77 -25.05 -17.27
N ASN A 97 -11.07 -25.23 -17.05
CA ASN A 97 -12.07 -24.21 -17.41
C ASN A 97 -11.91 -22.93 -16.60
N SER A 98 -11.56 -23.05 -15.32
CA SER A 98 -11.26 -21.89 -14.46
C SER A 98 -10.02 -21.15 -14.97
N GLU A 99 -8.97 -21.87 -15.32
CA GLU A 99 -7.73 -21.32 -15.87
C GLU A 99 -7.98 -20.59 -17.19
N ARG A 100 -8.79 -21.16 -18.09
CA ARG A 100 -9.18 -20.48 -19.35
C ARG A 100 -9.88 -19.15 -19.14
N GLY A 101 -10.56 -18.97 -18.02
CA GLY A 101 -11.22 -17.72 -17.62
C GLY A 101 -10.29 -16.72 -16.89
N ASN A 102 -9.07 -17.14 -16.57
CA ASN A 102 -8.13 -16.38 -15.72
C ASN A 102 -6.82 -16.01 -16.44
N ILE A 103 -6.84 -15.84 -17.75
CA ILE A 103 -5.64 -15.49 -18.53
C ILE A 103 -5.25 -14.05 -18.24
N THR A 104 -4.08 -13.85 -17.63
CA THR A 104 -3.61 -12.55 -17.13
C THR A 104 -2.21 -12.18 -17.63
N GLU A 105 -1.44 -13.19 -18.13
CA GLU A 105 -0.07 -13.00 -18.55
C GLU A 105 0.09 -13.16 -20.07
N ILE A 106 1.09 -12.46 -20.61
CA ILE A 106 1.49 -12.59 -22.02
C ILE A 106 1.98 -14.03 -22.25
N HIS A 107 1.54 -14.68 -23.35
CA HIS A 107 1.80 -16.07 -23.71
C HIS A 107 1.04 -17.14 -22.92
N GLU A 108 0.31 -16.80 -21.87
CA GLU A 108 -0.50 -17.76 -21.11
C GLU A 108 -1.55 -18.45 -21.98
N GLN A 109 -2.18 -17.68 -22.86
CA GLN A 109 -3.14 -18.21 -23.84
C GLN A 109 -2.56 -19.32 -24.73
N GLU A 110 -1.28 -19.23 -25.09
CA GLU A 110 -0.59 -20.23 -25.90
C GLU A 110 -0.44 -21.55 -25.13
N TYR A 111 -0.07 -21.47 -23.84
CA TYR A 111 0.02 -22.63 -22.97
C TYR A 111 -1.36 -23.25 -22.73
N VAL A 112 -2.38 -22.45 -22.44
CA VAL A 112 -3.76 -22.91 -22.27
C VAL A 112 -4.27 -23.63 -23.54
N ASN A 113 -4.00 -23.11 -24.73
CA ASN A 113 -4.33 -23.77 -25.97
C ASN A 113 -3.56 -25.08 -26.18
N SER A 114 -2.30 -25.13 -25.75
CA SER A 114 -1.46 -26.32 -25.79
C SER A 114 -1.94 -27.40 -24.82
N VAL A 115 -2.37 -27.01 -23.62
CA VAL A 115 -3.03 -27.90 -22.63
C VAL A 115 -4.30 -28.48 -23.25
N LYS A 116 -5.17 -27.65 -23.85
CA LYS A 116 -6.40 -28.12 -24.50
C LYS A 116 -6.11 -29.20 -25.52
N LYS A 117 -5.13 -28.97 -26.44
CA LYS A 117 -4.74 -29.90 -27.48
C LYS A 117 -4.12 -31.19 -26.90
N GLY A 118 -3.19 -31.04 -25.97
CA GLY A 118 -2.53 -32.18 -25.33
C GLY A 118 -3.50 -33.03 -24.50
N TYR A 119 -4.43 -32.41 -23.79
CA TYR A 119 -5.47 -33.12 -23.06
C TYR A 119 -6.41 -33.93 -23.96
N GLY A 120 -6.80 -33.41 -25.11
CA GLY A 120 -7.63 -34.15 -26.06
C GLY A 120 -6.97 -35.44 -26.54
N LEU A 121 -5.64 -35.39 -26.84
CA LEU A 121 -4.87 -36.57 -27.21
C LEU A 121 -4.71 -37.55 -26.05
N TYR A 122 -4.34 -37.03 -24.85
CA TYR A 122 -4.20 -37.80 -23.64
C TYR A 122 -5.48 -38.56 -23.26
N ALA A 123 -6.62 -37.87 -23.25
CA ALA A 123 -7.91 -38.44 -22.92
C ALA A 123 -8.31 -39.57 -23.88
N ALA A 124 -8.05 -39.39 -25.17
CA ALA A 124 -8.33 -40.44 -26.17
C ALA A 124 -7.52 -41.71 -25.88
N ILE A 125 -6.24 -41.60 -25.50
CA ILE A 125 -5.40 -42.75 -25.13
C ILE A 125 -5.89 -43.39 -23.84
N CYS A 126 -6.26 -42.60 -22.84
CA CYS A 126 -6.85 -43.09 -21.60
C CYS A 126 -8.08 -43.95 -21.84
N PHE A 127 -9.03 -43.48 -22.68
CA PHE A 127 -10.24 -44.25 -23.01
C PHE A 127 -9.97 -45.56 -23.72
N ARG A 128 -8.94 -45.64 -24.56
CA ARG A 128 -8.52 -46.90 -25.18
C ARG A 128 -8.05 -47.91 -24.13
N ILE A 129 -7.21 -47.46 -23.19
CA ILE A 129 -6.72 -48.30 -22.08
C ILE A 129 -7.87 -48.77 -21.16
N LEU A 130 -8.78 -47.85 -20.81
CA LEU A 130 -9.94 -48.17 -19.95
C LEU A 130 -10.89 -49.18 -20.62
N LYS A 131 -10.91 -49.27 -21.94
CA LYS A 131 -11.63 -50.29 -22.72
C LYS A 131 -10.88 -51.62 -22.84
N GLY A 132 -9.67 -51.69 -22.29
CA GLY A 132 -8.83 -52.89 -22.36
C GLY A 132 -8.02 -53.03 -23.65
N GLU A 133 -7.91 -51.96 -24.43
CA GLU A 133 -7.12 -51.93 -25.66
C GLU A 133 -5.62 -51.75 -25.39
N GLY A 134 -4.76 -52.38 -26.15
CA GLY A 134 -3.31 -52.13 -26.26
C GLY A 134 -2.42 -52.55 -25.06
N GLY A 135 -2.99 -52.77 -23.92
CA GLY A 135 -2.27 -53.27 -22.74
C GLY A 135 -0.99 -52.46 -22.37
N ARG A 136 0.07 -53.18 -22.00
CA ARG A 136 1.36 -52.60 -21.60
C ARG A 136 2.03 -51.76 -22.70
N ALA A 137 1.96 -52.19 -23.96
CA ALA A 137 2.60 -51.46 -25.04
C ALA A 137 1.97 -50.07 -25.22
N LEU A 138 0.65 -49.97 -25.23
CA LEU A 138 -0.07 -48.69 -25.34
C LEU A 138 0.27 -47.76 -24.16
N TYR A 139 0.43 -48.33 -22.93
CA TYR A 139 0.79 -47.56 -21.75
C TYR A 139 2.18 -46.95 -21.85
N PHE A 140 3.20 -47.71 -22.27
CA PHE A 140 4.57 -47.21 -22.33
C PHE A 140 4.85 -46.36 -23.57
N ASP A 141 4.30 -46.75 -24.74
CA ASP A 141 4.67 -46.16 -26.02
C ASP A 141 3.86 -44.89 -26.34
N GLU A 142 2.60 -44.82 -25.93
CA GLU A 142 1.73 -43.68 -26.25
C GLU A 142 1.30 -42.92 -25.02
N TYR A 143 0.84 -43.60 -23.96
CA TYR A 143 0.25 -42.95 -22.78
C TYR A 143 1.26 -42.16 -21.96
N LEU A 144 2.39 -42.74 -21.56
CA LEU A 144 3.39 -42.06 -20.76
C LEU A 144 3.98 -40.82 -21.43
N PRO A 145 4.36 -40.87 -22.72
CA PRO A 145 4.79 -39.66 -23.42
C PRO A 145 3.71 -38.57 -23.50
N ALA A 146 2.44 -38.94 -23.73
CA ALA A 146 1.33 -37.99 -23.73
C ALA A 146 1.08 -37.36 -22.36
N PHE A 147 1.13 -38.16 -21.29
CA PHE A 147 1.05 -37.71 -19.90
C PHE A 147 2.17 -36.71 -19.55
N GLU A 148 3.44 -37.09 -19.81
CA GLU A 148 4.57 -36.21 -19.52
C GLU A 148 4.55 -34.91 -20.33
N GLY A 149 4.14 -34.98 -21.59
CA GLY A 149 3.96 -33.80 -22.43
C GLY A 149 2.89 -32.86 -21.88
N LEU A 150 1.74 -33.40 -21.48
CA LEU A 150 0.64 -32.61 -20.91
C LEU A 150 1.03 -32.02 -19.55
N ARG A 151 1.63 -32.83 -18.65
CA ARG A 151 2.12 -32.41 -17.34
C ARG A 151 3.10 -31.25 -17.45
N ARG A 152 4.06 -31.36 -18.40
CA ARG A 152 5.03 -30.28 -18.68
C ARG A 152 4.34 -29.01 -19.15
N THR A 153 3.32 -29.12 -20.00
CA THR A 153 2.58 -27.94 -20.48
C THR A 153 1.81 -27.27 -19.37
N VAL A 154 1.20 -28.04 -18.44
CA VAL A 154 0.56 -27.48 -17.23
C VAL A 154 1.60 -26.81 -16.33
N SER A 155 2.78 -27.43 -16.15
CA SER A 155 3.88 -26.82 -15.38
C SER A 155 4.35 -25.48 -15.95
N ASN A 156 4.34 -25.33 -17.29
CA ASN A 156 4.71 -24.05 -17.90
C ASN A 156 3.75 -22.91 -17.52
N ILE A 157 2.46 -23.20 -17.28
CA ILE A 157 1.50 -22.21 -16.76
C ILE A 157 1.91 -21.82 -15.32
N THR A 158 2.24 -22.81 -14.50
CA THR A 158 2.73 -22.56 -13.12
C THR A 158 3.96 -21.67 -13.13
N ASP A 159 4.96 -22.02 -13.95
CA ASP A 159 6.24 -21.29 -14.03
C ASP A 159 6.05 -19.86 -14.54
N LEU A 160 5.18 -19.66 -15.54
CA LEU A 160 4.85 -18.33 -16.06
C LEU A 160 4.21 -17.45 -14.98
N ASN A 161 3.23 -17.98 -14.25
CA ASN A 161 2.54 -17.23 -13.21
C ASN A 161 3.43 -16.98 -11.99
N MET A 162 4.31 -17.93 -11.60
CA MET A 162 5.29 -17.73 -10.54
C MET A 162 6.26 -16.60 -10.89
N GLN A 163 6.80 -16.60 -12.12
CA GLN A 163 7.66 -15.51 -12.60
C GLN A 163 6.91 -14.16 -12.66
N ALA A 164 5.62 -14.18 -13.00
CA ALA A 164 4.81 -12.98 -12.99
C ALA A 164 4.61 -12.43 -11.57
N VAL A 165 4.31 -13.28 -10.60
CA VAL A 165 4.23 -12.92 -9.17
C VAL A 165 5.55 -12.30 -8.70
N GLU A 166 6.69 -12.93 -9.04
CA GLU A 166 8.01 -12.41 -8.67
C GLU A 166 8.28 -11.03 -9.29
N ARG A 167 8.10 -10.88 -10.62
CA ARG A 167 8.30 -9.59 -11.30
C ARG A 167 7.42 -8.48 -10.74
N LYS A 168 6.11 -8.75 -10.57
CA LYS A 168 5.14 -7.79 -10.04
C LYS A 168 5.45 -7.42 -8.58
N SER A 169 5.85 -8.39 -7.76
CA SER A 169 6.27 -8.17 -6.37
C SER A 169 7.53 -7.31 -6.27
N LEU A 170 8.54 -7.58 -7.08
CA LEU A 170 9.77 -6.77 -7.15
C LEU A 170 9.48 -5.35 -7.63
N ALA A 171 8.63 -5.18 -8.62
CA ALA A 171 8.21 -3.87 -9.10
C ALA A 171 7.47 -3.09 -8.01
N ALA A 172 6.49 -3.70 -7.33
CA ALA A 172 5.76 -3.09 -6.22
C ALA A 172 6.69 -2.69 -5.06
N LYS A 173 7.68 -3.54 -4.73
CA LYS A 173 8.70 -3.24 -3.72
C LYS A 173 9.55 -2.03 -4.13
N SER A 174 10.06 -2.00 -5.36
CA SER A 174 10.87 -0.90 -5.87
C SER A 174 10.10 0.43 -5.88
N ASP A 175 8.84 0.41 -6.31
CA ASP A 175 7.96 1.59 -6.30
C ASP A 175 7.69 2.06 -4.87
N SER A 176 7.42 1.14 -3.94
CA SER A 176 7.25 1.45 -2.52
C SER A 176 8.48 2.11 -1.92
N GLU A 177 9.68 1.57 -2.16
CA GLU A 177 10.93 2.15 -1.68
C GLU A 177 11.20 3.55 -2.25
N ARG A 178 10.88 3.76 -3.53
CA ARG A 178 10.98 5.08 -4.17
C ARG A 178 10.05 6.09 -3.50
N ILE A 179 8.80 5.71 -3.25
CA ILE A 179 7.80 6.55 -2.59
C ILE A 179 8.22 6.89 -1.17
N ILE A 180 8.69 5.90 -0.39
CA ILE A 180 9.18 6.10 0.98
C ILE A 180 10.33 7.11 1.00
N ARG A 181 11.31 6.98 0.10
CA ARG A 181 12.43 7.94 0.01
C ARG A 181 11.95 9.36 -0.31
N LEU A 182 10.99 9.49 -1.23
CA LEU A 182 10.43 10.78 -1.61
C LEU A 182 9.66 11.41 -0.46
N MET A 183 8.82 10.63 0.23
CA MET A 183 8.06 11.08 1.41
C MET A 183 8.99 11.47 2.56
N ALA A 184 10.04 10.69 2.81
CA ALA A 184 11.03 11.01 3.82
C ALA A 184 11.74 12.35 3.50
N GLY A 185 12.12 12.58 2.25
CA GLY A 185 12.73 13.83 1.80
C GLY A 185 11.81 15.04 2.00
N VAL A 186 10.53 14.93 1.59
CA VAL A 186 9.54 16.00 1.81
C VAL A 186 9.25 16.21 3.29
N GLY A 187 9.17 15.12 4.07
CA GLY A 187 8.99 15.18 5.52
C GLY A 187 10.16 15.91 6.22
N VAL A 188 11.40 15.59 5.88
CA VAL A 188 12.59 16.27 6.42
C VAL A 188 12.58 17.75 6.05
N LEU A 189 12.27 18.09 4.79
CA LEU A 189 12.15 19.49 4.37
C LEU A 189 11.06 20.22 5.16
N GLY A 190 9.90 19.59 5.35
CA GLY A 190 8.81 20.13 6.16
C GLY A 190 9.23 20.39 7.61
N LEU A 191 9.99 19.47 8.22
CA LEU A 191 10.53 19.64 9.57
C LEU A 191 11.53 20.80 9.66
N ILE A 192 12.41 20.97 8.67
CA ILE A 192 13.36 22.10 8.61
C ILE A 192 12.61 23.43 8.52
N LEU A 193 11.58 23.50 7.67
CA LEU A 193 10.74 24.70 7.54
C LEU A 193 9.95 24.99 8.81
N ALA A 194 9.39 23.97 9.45
CA ALA A 194 8.67 24.11 10.72
C ALA A 194 9.60 24.58 11.84
N PHE A 195 10.80 24.02 11.94
CA PHE A 195 11.82 24.42 12.92
C PHE A 195 12.28 25.86 12.67
N GLY A 196 12.55 26.22 11.41
CA GLY A 196 12.91 27.60 11.04
C GLY A 196 11.80 28.60 11.40
N TYR A 197 10.54 28.22 11.14
CA TYR A 197 9.40 29.06 11.53
C TYR A 197 9.25 29.17 13.04
N PHE A 198 9.38 28.04 13.77
CA PHE A 198 9.31 28.01 15.24
C PHE A 198 10.41 28.85 15.90
N TRP A 199 11.61 28.85 15.33
CA TRP A 199 12.75 29.63 15.85
C TRP A 199 12.61 31.13 15.52
N TYR A 200 12.32 31.45 14.26
CA TYR A 200 12.31 32.84 13.77
C TYR A 200 11.09 33.62 14.25
N PHE A 201 9.92 32.99 14.36
CA PHE A 201 8.67 33.70 14.62
C PHE A 201 8.58 34.29 16.03
N PRO A 202 8.86 33.56 17.12
CA PRO A 202 8.91 34.15 18.49
C PRO A 202 9.92 35.27 18.59
N PHE A 203 11.11 35.11 18.00
CA PHE A 203 12.13 36.16 17.99
C PHE A 203 11.67 37.43 17.30
N TYR A 204 11.03 37.30 16.14
CA TYR A 204 10.46 38.43 15.39
C TYR A 204 9.35 39.17 16.20
N VAL A 205 8.46 38.43 16.84
CA VAL A 205 7.35 38.98 17.62
C VAL A 205 7.88 39.62 18.90
N SER A 206 8.75 38.95 19.63
CA SER A 206 9.37 39.47 20.88
C SER A 206 10.10 40.78 20.63
N ASN A 207 10.95 40.87 19.60
CA ASN A 207 11.66 42.11 19.28
C ASN A 207 10.70 43.25 18.94
N SER A 208 9.59 42.98 18.25
CA SER A 208 8.61 44.00 17.89
C SER A 208 7.87 44.53 19.14
N ILE A 209 7.53 43.64 20.06
CA ILE A 209 6.86 43.98 21.34
C ILE A 209 7.82 44.69 22.29
N ALA A 210 9.06 44.24 22.41
CA ALA A 210 10.10 44.89 23.22
C ALA A 210 10.34 46.35 22.76
N TYR A 211 10.43 46.57 21.45
CA TYR A 211 10.56 47.93 20.91
C TYR A 211 9.37 48.83 21.30
N LEU A 212 8.13 48.30 21.24
CA LEU A 212 6.93 49.03 21.64
C LEU A 212 6.92 49.30 23.14
N ALA A 213 7.35 48.34 23.96
CA ALA A 213 7.48 48.52 25.43
C ALA A 213 8.50 49.61 25.80
N ASP A 214 9.64 49.64 25.11
CA ASP A 214 10.66 50.67 25.32
C ASP A 214 10.16 52.06 24.91
N ARG A 215 9.45 52.16 23.82
CA ARG A 215 8.81 53.41 23.40
C ARG A 215 7.74 53.87 24.39
N MET A 216 6.97 52.95 24.95
CA MET A 216 6.00 53.25 26.00
C MET A 216 6.68 53.77 27.27
N LYS A 217 7.73 53.11 27.74
CA LYS A 217 8.53 53.56 28.87
C LYS A 217 9.08 55.00 28.67
N ALA A 218 9.60 55.28 27.45
CA ALA A 218 10.11 56.60 27.10
C ALA A 218 9.00 57.66 27.11
N LEU A 219 7.81 57.34 26.60
CA LEU A 219 6.66 58.24 26.63
C LEU A 219 6.19 58.56 28.05
N LEU A 220 6.13 57.56 28.93
CA LEU A 220 5.76 57.73 30.32
C LEU A 220 6.79 58.61 31.07
N HIS A 221 8.07 58.37 30.84
CA HIS A 221 9.14 59.18 31.43
C HIS A 221 9.06 60.65 31.00
N ASN A 222 8.89 60.91 29.72
CA ASN A 222 8.78 62.26 29.13
C ASN A 222 7.49 63.02 29.57
N SER A 223 6.41 62.28 29.90
CA SER A 223 5.17 62.85 30.39
C SER A 223 5.17 63.09 31.93
N GLY A 224 6.28 62.85 32.62
CA GLY A 224 6.36 63.04 34.06
C GLY A 224 5.62 62.01 34.92
N LEU A 225 5.16 60.93 34.30
CA LEU A 225 4.51 59.83 34.99
C LEU A 225 5.58 58.82 35.44
N ARG A 226 5.97 58.87 36.72
CA ARG A 226 6.85 57.87 37.32
C ARG A 226 6.02 56.67 37.75
N ALA A 227 5.76 55.74 36.84
CA ALA A 227 5.23 54.44 37.18
C ALA A 227 6.38 53.43 37.24
N GLU A 228 6.62 52.88 38.40
CA GLU A 228 7.50 51.70 38.56
C GLU A 228 6.73 50.46 38.00
N ILE A 229 6.84 50.20 36.70
CA ILE A 229 6.29 48.99 36.13
C ILE A 229 7.27 47.86 36.46
N LYS A 230 6.96 47.08 37.49
CA LYS A 230 7.75 45.91 37.91
C LYS A 230 7.25 44.66 37.20
N THR A 231 7.57 44.52 35.94
CA THR A 231 7.30 43.29 35.20
C THR A 231 8.27 43.13 34.05
N ASP A 232 8.66 41.88 33.78
CA ASP A 232 9.48 41.48 32.64
C ASP A 232 8.61 41.13 31.40
N ASP A 233 7.28 41.25 31.52
CA ASP A 233 6.36 41.03 30.41
C ASP A 233 6.15 42.33 29.63
N GLU A 234 6.74 42.42 28.45
CA GLU A 234 6.70 43.60 27.58
C GLU A 234 5.27 43.98 27.17
N ALA A 235 4.38 43.00 26.98
CA ALA A 235 2.99 43.25 26.62
C ALA A 235 2.24 43.90 27.78
N PHE A 236 2.53 43.48 29.00
CA PHE A 236 1.95 44.06 30.22
C PHE A 236 2.46 45.49 30.46
N VAL A 237 3.75 45.77 30.16
CA VAL A 237 4.31 47.15 30.20
C VAL A 237 3.55 48.08 29.28
N ILE A 238 3.24 47.64 28.08
CA ILE A 238 2.48 48.43 27.09
C ILE A 238 1.06 48.69 27.61
N LEU A 239 0.39 47.66 28.14
CA LEU A 239 -0.98 47.78 28.66
C LEU A 239 -1.07 48.71 29.84
N GLN A 240 -0.17 48.59 30.80
CA GLN A 240 -0.10 49.49 31.95
C GLN A 240 0.21 50.91 31.52
N GLY A 241 1.12 51.10 30.58
CA GLY A 241 1.44 52.42 30.03
C GLY A 241 0.23 53.11 29.39
N ILE A 242 -0.57 52.37 28.61
CA ILE A 242 -1.79 52.87 28.02
C ILE A 242 -2.78 53.32 29.11
N ASN A 243 -3.03 52.45 30.10
CA ASN A 243 -3.96 52.76 31.21
C ASN A 243 -3.55 54.02 32.00
N LEU A 244 -2.25 54.21 32.24
CA LEU A 244 -1.75 55.40 32.94
C LEU A 244 -1.95 56.68 32.09
N LEU A 245 -1.75 56.61 30.79
CA LEU A 245 -1.99 57.74 29.88
C LEU A 245 -3.49 58.05 29.76
N GLU A 246 -4.34 57.04 29.69
CA GLU A 246 -5.81 57.18 29.68
C GLU A 246 -6.30 57.88 30.97
N ASN A 247 -5.87 57.41 32.16
CA ASN A 247 -6.26 58.03 33.42
C ASN A 247 -5.84 59.49 33.52
N ARG A 248 -4.69 59.85 32.97
CA ARG A 248 -4.26 61.26 32.91
C ARG A 248 -5.08 62.10 31.99
N LEU A 249 -5.45 61.61 30.81
CA LEU A 249 -6.28 62.29 29.82
C LEU A 249 -7.70 62.48 30.34
N GLU A 250 -8.24 61.55 31.11
CA GLU A 250 -9.54 61.63 31.74
C GLU A 250 -9.57 62.54 33.01
N GLY A 251 -8.44 63.12 33.40
CA GLY A 251 -8.36 64.02 34.55
C GLY A 251 -8.52 63.34 35.92
N LYS A 252 -8.38 62.01 35.96
CA LYS A 252 -8.53 61.22 37.21
C LYS A 252 -7.27 61.22 38.10
N ASP A 253 -6.12 61.62 37.57
CA ASP A 253 -4.90 61.84 38.34
C ASP A 253 -4.90 63.29 38.91
N LYS A 254 -5.63 63.51 39.98
CA LYS A 254 -5.39 64.66 40.83
C LYS A 254 -4.04 64.48 41.54
N PRO A 255 -3.08 65.45 41.48
CA PRO A 255 -1.90 65.40 42.31
C PRO A 255 -2.35 65.38 43.76
N ALA A 256 -1.88 64.41 44.54
CA ALA A 256 -2.08 64.40 46.00
C ALA A 256 -1.63 65.74 46.60
N GLY A 257 -2.60 66.40 47.20
CA GLY A 257 -2.49 67.74 47.67
C GLY A 257 -1.25 68.04 48.53
N THR A 258 -0.63 69.14 48.23
CA THR A 258 0.13 69.96 49.16
C THR A 258 -0.82 70.35 50.24
N GLY A 259 -0.80 69.66 51.40
CA GLY A 259 -1.38 70.12 52.64
C GLY A 259 -0.62 71.37 53.10
N ALA A 260 -1.26 72.47 52.91
CA ALA A 260 -0.80 73.74 53.48
C ALA A 260 -1.01 73.71 55.02
N ALA A 261 0.05 73.98 55.73
CA ALA A 261 0.00 74.33 57.11
C ALA A 261 -0.79 75.62 57.31
N GLY A 262 -1.59 75.65 58.30
CA GLY A 262 -2.24 76.76 58.90
C GLY A 262 -2.59 76.42 60.33
#